data_c626fa80846688d6c7b2758bfe2a0b94
#
_entry.id   c626fa80846688d6c7b2758bfe2a0b94
#
_cell.length_a   1.000
_cell.length_b   1.000
_cell.length_c   1.000
_cell.angle_alpha   90.00
_cell.angle_beta   90.00
_cell.angle_gamma   90.00
#
_symmetry.space_group_name_H-M   'P 1'
#
loop_
_entity.id
_entity.type
_entity.pdbx_description
1 polymer ?
#
loop_
_entity_poly.entity_id
_entity_poly.type
_entity_poly.pdbx_seq_one_letter_code
_entity_poly.pdbx_strand_id
1 'polypeptide(L)'
;MKKSAVRILSLLLTLVMLFSSAALPYAFAEQVLITEKTPLLDENGALTKPGYCFNNMYEYDRSAIKANPTRIKEWDFYQISNGRYCIQFTIADISLGGACTVGLFDMQTGKRYDALSLSLLTFGRMGLNSDAMTPQHYSRHLFGFDLDVRVTDTKRTISFSGYAGLEPFKAELSMEMFPNHESLVMAVPFTDADEQHFYFNQKVNCMPVTGIVTVGDLTVEFDPSDSFCVLDWGRGVWPYHENWWWGNGSSRLEDGSICGFEIGWGFGDMSAATENTVFYNGKAHKIGNITLVDQDKKLAGDWMSPWVFTSDDGRFEMTMTPFYDNITQMRVLFIGNICHQVFGKWNGTMTLDDGTVVEIKDMVAFCENSDNMW
;
A
#
# COMPACT_ATOMS: atom_id res chain seq x y z
N MET A 1 63.55 -21.75 -16.34
CA MET A 1 62.40 -21.27 -17.13
C MET A 1 61.04 -21.70 -16.60
N LYS A 2 60.79 -22.93 -16.09
CA LYS A 2 59.47 -23.37 -15.59
C LYS A 2 58.99 -22.69 -14.28
N LYS A 3 59.88 -22.24 -13.36
CA LYS A 3 59.49 -21.58 -12.11
C LYS A 3 59.05 -20.10 -12.29
N SER A 4 59.55 -19.41 -13.33
CA SER A 4 59.16 -18.02 -13.61
C SER A 4 57.77 -17.93 -14.29
N ALA A 5 57.41 -18.89 -15.13
CA ALA A 5 56.14 -18.94 -15.80
C ALA A 5 54.96 -19.20 -14.82
N VAL A 6 55.19 -20.04 -13.81
CA VAL A 6 54.18 -20.32 -12.76
C VAL A 6 53.93 -19.11 -11.86
N ARG A 7 54.98 -18.31 -11.55
CA ARG A 7 54.80 -17.07 -10.74
C ARG A 7 54.08 -15.97 -11.51
N ILE A 8 54.32 -15.83 -12.81
CA ILE A 8 53.63 -14.85 -13.66
C ILE A 8 52.15 -15.24 -13.84
N LEU A 9 51.84 -16.53 -14.01
CA LEU A 9 50.48 -17.04 -14.11
C LEU A 9 49.73 -16.88 -12.80
N SER A 10 50.38 -17.10 -11.65
CA SER A 10 49.77 -16.86 -10.32
C SER A 10 49.51 -15.40 -10.06
N LEU A 11 50.40 -14.47 -10.45
CA LEU A 11 50.16 -13.03 -10.33
C LEU A 11 49.06 -12.53 -11.26
N LEU A 12 48.94 -13.04 -12.48
CA LEU A 12 47.84 -12.71 -13.41
C LEU A 12 46.49 -13.23 -12.91
N LEU A 13 46.42 -14.44 -12.35
CA LEU A 13 45.22 -14.97 -11.74
C LEU A 13 44.80 -14.19 -10.49
N THR A 14 45.74 -13.73 -9.65
CA THR A 14 45.45 -12.89 -8.48
C THR A 14 44.99 -11.49 -8.90
N LEU A 15 45.56 -10.93 -9.98
CA LEU A 15 45.10 -9.64 -10.53
C LEU A 15 43.71 -9.75 -11.15
N VAL A 16 43.38 -10.85 -11.83
CA VAL A 16 42.03 -11.08 -12.38
C VAL A 16 41.01 -11.31 -11.27
N MET A 17 41.37 -11.94 -10.15
CA MET A 17 40.48 -12.09 -9.00
C MET A 17 40.30 -10.78 -8.20
N LEU A 18 41.27 -9.85 -8.26
CA LEU A 18 41.11 -8.51 -7.65
C LEU A 18 40.28 -7.54 -8.49
N PHE A 19 40.11 -7.78 -9.79
CA PHE A 19 39.24 -6.99 -10.64
C PHE A 19 37.79 -7.54 -10.75
N SER A 20 37.52 -8.76 -10.25
CA SER A 20 36.19 -9.37 -10.32
C SER A 20 35.30 -9.06 -9.11
N SER A 21 35.76 -8.25 -8.15
CA SER A 21 34.98 -7.82 -6.99
C SER A 21 34.64 -6.31 -6.95
N ALA A 22 34.92 -5.58 -8.01
CA ALA A 22 34.28 -4.31 -8.21
C ALA A 22 32.86 -4.63 -8.73
N ALA A 23 31.91 -4.89 -7.82
CA ALA A 23 30.51 -4.70 -8.13
C ALA A 23 30.42 -3.28 -8.68
N LEU A 24 30.11 -3.16 -9.97
CA LEU A 24 29.69 -1.89 -10.53
C LEU A 24 28.55 -1.43 -9.62
N PRO A 25 28.59 -0.23 -9.04
CA PRO A 25 27.43 0.27 -8.36
C PRO A 25 26.31 0.22 -9.40
N TYR A 26 25.29 -0.59 -9.17
CA TYR A 26 24.04 -0.43 -9.87
C TYR A 26 23.67 1.02 -9.61
N ALA A 27 23.75 1.86 -10.63
CA ALA A 27 23.19 3.20 -10.57
C ALA A 27 21.69 2.97 -10.51
N PHE A 28 21.12 3.00 -9.29
CA PHE A 28 19.70 3.01 -9.11
C PHE A 28 19.16 4.24 -9.83
N ALA A 29 18.09 4.08 -10.61
CA ALA A 29 17.43 5.22 -11.21
C ALA A 29 17.01 6.15 -10.07
N GLU A 30 17.44 7.41 -10.13
CA GLU A 30 17.07 8.41 -9.13
C GLU A 30 15.55 8.62 -9.19
N GLN A 31 14.86 8.39 -8.07
CA GLN A 31 13.41 8.59 -8.01
C GLN A 31 13.07 10.08 -8.25
N VAL A 32 12.06 10.35 -9.04
CA VAL A 32 11.73 11.70 -9.53
C VAL A 32 10.76 12.39 -8.59
N LEU A 33 11.23 13.38 -7.83
CA LEU A 33 10.38 14.22 -6.99
C LEU A 33 9.63 15.26 -7.84
N ILE A 34 8.31 15.25 -7.77
CA ILE A 34 7.44 16.23 -8.44
C ILE A 34 7.19 17.42 -7.50
N THR A 35 7.63 18.59 -7.90
CA THR A 35 7.58 19.82 -7.09
C THR A 35 6.62 20.88 -7.62
N GLU A 36 6.06 20.67 -8.81
CA GLU A 36 5.16 21.63 -9.46
C GLU A 36 3.87 20.95 -9.88
N LYS A 37 2.76 21.69 -9.79
CA LYS A 37 1.45 21.20 -10.27
C LYS A 37 1.55 20.84 -11.75
N THR A 38 1.10 19.62 -12.07
CA THR A 38 1.14 19.08 -13.43
C THR A 38 -0.12 18.26 -13.72
N PRO A 39 -0.71 18.37 -14.92
CA PRO A 39 -1.72 17.43 -15.34
C PRO A 39 -1.18 16.00 -15.25
N LEU A 40 -1.98 15.06 -14.73
CA LEU A 40 -1.55 13.67 -14.63
C LEU A 40 -1.32 13.06 -16.02
N LEU A 41 -2.25 13.31 -16.94
CA LEU A 41 -2.24 12.75 -18.30
C LEU A 41 -2.10 13.85 -19.35
N ASP A 42 -1.47 13.51 -20.45
CA ASP A 42 -1.39 14.35 -21.65
C ASP A 42 -2.65 14.21 -22.53
N GLU A 43 -2.64 14.86 -23.69
CA GLU A 43 -3.76 14.84 -24.66
C GLU A 43 -4.02 13.44 -25.26
N ASN A 44 -3.03 12.54 -25.21
CA ASN A 44 -3.11 11.17 -25.69
C ASN A 44 -3.52 10.16 -24.60
N GLY A 45 -3.60 10.63 -23.34
CA GLY A 45 -3.94 9.81 -22.17
C GLY A 45 -2.73 9.09 -21.56
N ALA A 46 -1.50 9.44 -21.95
CA ALA A 46 -0.27 8.94 -21.36
C ALA A 46 0.14 9.80 -20.15
N LEU A 47 0.90 9.22 -19.20
CA LEU A 47 1.44 9.97 -18.07
C LEU A 47 2.37 11.10 -18.56
N THR A 48 2.12 12.32 -18.09
CA THR A 48 2.96 13.49 -18.43
C THR A 48 4.34 13.39 -17.79
N LYS A 49 4.40 12.96 -16.52
CA LYS A 49 5.63 12.95 -15.74
C LYS A 49 5.56 11.86 -14.66
N PRO A 50 6.13 10.67 -14.87
CA PRO A 50 6.26 9.69 -13.81
C PRO A 50 7.10 10.21 -12.64
N GLY A 51 6.69 9.89 -11.39
CA GLY A 51 7.40 10.33 -10.20
C GLY A 51 6.55 10.28 -8.94
N TYR A 52 7.05 10.90 -7.86
CA TYR A 52 6.37 10.95 -6.56
C TYR A 52 6.35 12.36 -5.97
N CYS A 53 5.47 12.58 -4.98
CA CYS A 53 5.47 13.75 -4.12
C CYS A 53 4.85 13.40 -2.77
N PHE A 54 5.00 14.28 -1.75
CA PHE A 54 4.42 14.09 -0.41
C PHE A 54 3.17 14.93 -0.17
N ASN A 55 2.93 15.92 -1.04
CA ASN A 55 1.69 16.65 -1.16
C ASN A 55 1.26 16.55 -2.62
N ASN A 56 0.01 16.24 -2.90
CA ASN A 56 -0.41 15.96 -4.27
C ASN A 56 -0.13 17.14 -5.23
N MET A 57 0.72 16.90 -6.21
CA MET A 57 1.09 17.82 -7.29
C MET A 57 0.46 17.44 -8.64
N TYR A 58 -0.21 16.29 -8.72
CA TYR A 58 -0.88 15.86 -9.94
C TYR A 58 -2.33 16.32 -9.99
N GLU A 59 -2.77 16.73 -11.16
CA GLU A 59 -4.16 17.04 -11.44
C GLU A 59 -4.82 15.85 -12.16
N TYR A 60 -5.56 15.06 -11.40
CA TYR A 60 -6.31 13.92 -11.93
C TYR A 60 -7.67 14.34 -12.43
N ASP A 61 -7.96 14.01 -13.67
CA ASP A 61 -9.28 14.09 -14.29
C ASP A 61 -9.61 12.76 -14.97
N ARG A 62 -10.60 12.04 -14.42
CA ARG A 62 -11.06 10.78 -15.02
C ARG A 62 -11.45 10.94 -16.50
N SER A 63 -11.97 12.09 -16.92
CA SER A 63 -12.38 12.34 -18.30
C SER A 63 -11.20 12.47 -19.28
N ALA A 64 -9.99 12.72 -18.77
CA ALA A 64 -8.76 12.74 -19.56
C ALA A 64 -8.26 11.35 -19.95
N ILE A 65 -8.74 10.29 -19.31
CA ILE A 65 -8.35 8.90 -19.62
C ILE A 65 -8.87 8.53 -21.01
N LYS A 66 -7.96 8.12 -21.90
CA LYS A 66 -8.25 7.71 -23.30
C LYS A 66 -8.31 6.20 -23.48
N ALA A 67 -7.84 5.44 -22.49
CA ALA A 67 -7.92 3.99 -22.50
C ALA A 67 -9.37 3.48 -22.54
N ASN A 68 -9.53 2.19 -22.83
CA ASN A 68 -10.85 1.56 -22.88
C ASN A 68 -11.62 1.82 -21.55
N PRO A 69 -12.80 2.46 -21.60
CA PRO A 69 -13.56 2.82 -20.40
C PRO A 69 -13.90 1.63 -19.49
N THR A 70 -13.96 0.40 -20.03
CA THR A 70 -14.22 -0.81 -19.24
C THR A 70 -13.04 -1.22 -18.37
N ARG A 71 -11.86 -0.60 -18.58
CA ARG A 71 -10.61 -0.93 -17.91
C ARG A 71 -10.23 0.07 -16.82
N ILE A 72 -10.93 1.19 -16.69
CA ILE A 72 -10.64 2.21 -15.68
C ILE A 72 -11.03 1.69 -14.30
N LYS A 73 -10.13 1.83 -13.36
CA LYS A 73 -10.27 1.38 -11.99
C LYS A 73 -9.95 2.50 -11.02
N GLU A 74 -10.77 2.60 -10.00
CA GLU A 74 -10.63 3.58 -8.92
C GLU A 74 -11.02 2.90 -7.61
N TRP A 75 -10.27 3.15 -6.53
CA TRP A 75 -10.66 2.71 -5.19
C TRP A 75 -10.16 3.64 -4.10
N ASP A 76 -10.87 3.58 -2.99
CA ASP A 76 -10.46 4.06 -1.68
C ASP A 76 -10.53 2.85 -0.75
N PHE A 77 -9.38 2.39 -0.27
CA PHE A 77 -9.26 1.27 0.65
C PHE A 77 -8.72 1.77 1.99
N TYR A 78 -9.53 1.67 3.02
CA TYR A 78 -9.15 1.98 4.40
C TYR A 78 -8.91 0.68 5.15
N GLN A 79 -7.76 0.59 5.81
CA GLN A 79 -7.47 -0.50 6.75
C GLN A 79 -7.13 0.08 8.12
N ILE A 80 -7.81 -0.42 9.15
CA ILE A 80 -7.66 0.00 10.53
C ILE A 80 -7.37 -1.23 11.37
N SER A 81 -6.32 -1.21 12.18
CA SER A 81 -5.98 -2.31 13.06
C SER A 81 -5.53 -1.85 14.44
N ASN A 82 -5.76 -2.69 15.46
CA ASN A 82 -5.34 -2.49 16.85
C ASN A 82 -4.48 -3.65 17.40
N GLY A 83 -3.76 -4.33 16.53
CA GLY A 83 -2.92 -5.46 16.93
C GLY A 83 -3.64 -6.81 17.11
N ARG A 84 -4.96 -6.83 17.25
CA ARG A 84 -5.78 -8.06 17.26
C ARG A 84 -6.88 -8.04 16.21
N TYR A 85 -7.62 -6.95 16.14
CA TYR A 85 -8.71 -6.79 15.17
C TYR A 85 -8.26 -5.90 14.02
N CYS A 86 -8.70 -6.24 12.83
CA CYS A 86 -8.56 -5.40 11.67
C CYS A 86 -9.93 -5.20 11.01
N ILE A 87 -10.27 -3.96 10.69
CA ILE A 87 -11.44 -3.62 9.90
C ILE A 87 -11.00 -2.93 8.60
N GLN A 88 -11.56 -3.37 7.50
CA GLN A 88 -11.27 -2.87 6.15
C GLN A 88 -12.55 -2.32 5.53
N PHE A 89 -12.43 -1.16 4.88
CA PHE A 89 -13.50 -0.58 4.06
C PHE A 89 -12.96 -0.36 2.65
N THR A 90 -13.68 -0.84 1.66
CA THR A 90 -13.35 -0.58 0.25
C THR A 90 -14.51 0.11 -0.43
N ILE A 91 -14.21 1.16 -1.17
CA ILE A 91 -15.12 1.77 -2.14
C ILE A 91 -14.41 1.68 -3.47
N ALA A 92 -14.94 0.91 -4.42
CA ALA A 92 -14.29 0.65 -5.69
C ALA A 92 -15.23 0.83 -6.88
N ASP A 93 -14.71 1.42 -7.94
CA ASP A 93 -15.30 1.49 -9.27
C ASP A 93 -14.34 0.82 -10.27
N ILE A 94 -14.72 -0.34 -10.79
CA ILE A 94 -13.96 -1.03 -11.82
C ILE A 94 -14.64 -0.96 -13.19
N SER A 95 -15.45 0.07 -13.40
CA SER A 95 -16.23 0.35 -14.60
C SER A 95 -17.32 -0.68 -14.91
N LEU A 96 -16.98 -1.96 -15.08
CA LEU A 96 -17.97 -3.04 -15.27
C LEU A 96 -18.77 -3.34 -14.00
N GLY A 97 -18.26 -2.94 -12.87
CA GLY A 97 -18.90 -3.04 -11.57
C GLY A 97 -18.33 -2.05 -10.58
N GLY A 98 -18.99 -1.94 -9.44
CA GLY A 98 -18.51 -1.21 -8.27
C GLY A 98 -18.89 -1.96 -7.01
N ALA A 99 -18.10 -1.79 -5.96
CA ALA A 99 -18.32 -2.44 -4.68
C ALA A 99 -18.07 -1.46 -3.53
N CYS A 100 -18.90 -1.56 -2.50
CA CYS A 100 -18.55 -1.11 -1.16
C CYS A 100 -18.48 -2.34 -0.28
N THR A 101 -17.35 -2.55 0.40
CA THR A 101 -17.16 -3.67 1.32
C THR A 101 -16.80 -3.18 2.71
N VAL A 102 -17.24 -3.90 3.71
CA VAL A 102 -16.81 -3.73 5.11
C VAL A 102 -16.48 -5.10 5.65
N GLY A 103 -15.25 -5.30 6.12
CA GLY A 103 -14.79 -6.57 6.65
C GLY A 103 -14.08 -6.38 8.00
N LEU A 104 -14.62 -6.97 9.07
CA LEU A 104 -13.93 -7.07 10.37
C LEU A 104 -13.41 -8.48 10.55
N PHE A 105 -12.15 -8.62 10.97
CA PHE A 105 -11.61 -9.93 11.33
C PHE A 105 -10.74 -9.89 12.59
N ASP A 106 -10.79 -11.01 13.32
CA ASP A 106 -9.97 -11.28 14.51
C ASP A 106 -8.73 -12.09 14.08
N MET A 107 -7.57 -11.46 14.10
CA MET A 107 -6.30 -12.06 13.67
C MET A 107 -5.83 -13.19 14.59
N GLN A 108 -6.40 -13.34 15.79
CA GLN A 108 -6.09 -14.46 16.70
C GLN A 108 -6.90 -15.71 16.41
N THR A 109 -8.15 -15.54 16.00
CA THR A 109 -9.08 -16.65 15.78
C THR A 109 -9.37 -16.92 14.30
N GLY A 110 -9.04 -16.00 13.41
CA GLY A 110 -9.41 -16.03 12.00
C GLY A 110 -10.90 -15.79 11.74
N LYS A 111 -11.69 -15.46 12.77
CA LYS A 111 -13.12 -15.19 12.59
C LYS A 111 -13.32 -13.90 11.81
N ARG A 112 -14.19 -13.94 10.81
CA ARG A 112 -14.43 -12.85 9.88
C ARG A 112 -15.92 -12.51 9.79
N TYR A 113 -16.21 -11.22 9.59
CA TYR A 113 -17.54 -10.66 9.41
C TYR A 113 -17.50 -9.70 8.23
N ASP A 114 -18.28 -9.98 7.19
CA ASP A 114 -18.24 -9.23 5.94
C ASP A 114 -19.62 -8.71 5.58
N ALA A 115 -19.66 -7.46 5.11
CA ALA A 115 -20.80 -6.83 4.48
C ALA A 115 -20.41 -6.31 3.10
N LEU A 116 -21.32 -6.41 2.13
CA LEU A 116 -21.04 -6.12 0.73
C LEU A 116 -22.25 -5.42 0.07
N SER A 117 -21.97 -4.36 -0.67
CA SER A 117 -22.91 -3.69 -1.58
C SER A 117 -22.32 -3.63 -2.98
N LEU A 118 -22.97 -4.21 -3.96
CA LEU A 118 -22.53 -4.26 -5.36
C LEU A 118 -23.31 -3.29 -6.24
N SER A 119 -22.67 -2.78 -7.28
CA SER A 119 -23.24 -2.04 -8.39
C SER A 119 -22.77 -2.61 -9.70
N LEU A 120 -23.57 -2.55 -10.75
CA LEU A 120 -23.19 -3.00 -12.08
C LEU A 120 -22.98 -1.81 -13.01
N LEU A 121 -22.04 -1.93 -13.95
CA LEU A 121 -21.79 -0.98 -15.03
C LEU A 121 -21.62 0.46 -14.50
N THR A 122 -20.73 0.65 -13.54
CA THR A 122 -20.58 1.92 -12.82
C THR A 122 -19.95 3.02 -13.66
N PHE A 123 -18.88 2.76 -14.39
CA PHE A 123 -18.20 3.72 -15.27
C PHE A 123 -17.95 5.09 -14.61
N GLY A 124 -17.42 5.10 -13.38
CA GLY A 124 -17.16 6.30 -12.58
C GLY A 124 -18.36 6.79 -11.74
N ARG A 125 -19.53 6.12 -11.82
CA ARG A 125 -20.74 6.54 -11.05
C ARG A 125 -20.68 6.20 -9.56
N MET A 126 -19.62 5.55 -9.10
CA MET A 126 -19.38 5.46 -7.64
C MET A 126 -19.02 6.82 -7.03
N GLY A 127 -18.61 7.80 -7.87
CA GLY A 127 -18.42 9.18 -7.41
C GLY A 127 -17.17 9.37 -6.56
N LEU A 128 -16.10 8.61 -6.84
CA LEU A 128 -14.82 8.73 -6.18
C LEU A 128 -14.14 10.04 -6.59
N ASN A 129 -13.42 10.66 -5.66
CA ASN A 129 -12.77 11.96 -5.83
C ASN A 129 -11.47 11.90 -6.64
N SER A 130 -10.94 13.10 -6.95
CA SER A 130 -9.68 13.28 -7.68
C SER A 130 -8.45 13.44 -6.78
N ASP A 131 -8.62 13.54 -5.46
CA ASP A 131 -7.54 13.75 -4.49
C ASP A 131 -7.96 13.20 -3.11
N ALA A 132 -7.10 12.42 -2.48
CA ALA A 132 -7.39 11.81 -1.19
C ALA A 132 -7.46 12.81 -0.03
N MET A 133 -6.78 13.95 -0.12
CA MET A 133 -6.65 14.92 0.98
C MET A 133 -7.69 16.05 0.93
N THR A 134 -8.39 16.21 -0.19
CA THR A 134 -9.43 17.25 -0.34
C THR A 134 -10.66 16.89 0.50
N PRO A 135 -11.25 17.85 1.24
CA PRO A 135 -12.50 17.64 1.95
C PRO A 135 -13.61 17.09 1.05
N GLN A 136 -14.25 16.02 1.49
CA GLN A 136 -15.25 15.30 0.71
C GLN A 136 -16.24 14.53 1.57
N HIS A 137 -17.33 14.15 0.96
CA HIS A 137 -18.34 13.29 1.56
C HIS A 137 -18.77 12.23 0.55
N TYR A 138 -18.54 10.98 0.89
CA TYR A 138 -19.05 9.82 0.16
C TYR A 138 -20.13 9.15 0.99
N SER A 139 -21.21 8.73 0.35
CA SER A 139 -22.26 7.95 1.03
C SER A 139 -22.82 6.87 0.12
N ARG A 140 -23.14 5.74 0.73
CA ARG A 140 -23.81 4.61 0.08
C ARG A 140 -24.94 4.12 0.95
N HIS A 141 -26.17 4.39 0.51
CA HIS A 141 -27.39 4.01 1.22
C HIS A 141 -28.18 3.00 0.40
N LEU A 142 -28.20 1.77 0.85
CA LEU A 142 -29.02 0.69 0.33
C LEU A 142 -29.66 -0.06 1.50
N PHE A 143 -30.74 -0.81 1.22
CA PHE A 143 -31.38 -1.61 2.27
C PHE A 143 -30.36 -2.59 2.92
N GLY A 144 -30.13 -2.39 4.21
CA GLY A 144 -29.19 -3.22 4.99
C GLY A 144 -27.71 -2.91 4.79
N PHE A 145 -27.36 -1.78 4.12
CA PHE A 145 -25.98 -1.32 3.94
C PHE A 145 -25.94 0.20 3.84
N ASP A 146 -25.58 0.86 4.92
CA ASP A 146 -25.41 2.30 4.99
C ASP A 146 -23.98 2.63 5.35
N LEU A 147 -23.23 3.23 4.43
CA LEU A 147 -21.83 3.66 4.61
C LEU A 147 -21.74 5.17 4.36
N ASP A 148 -21.10 5.88 5.27
CA ASP A 148 -20.83 7.32 5.18
C ASP A 148 -19.35 7.56 5.49
N VAL A 149 -18.63 8.21 4.57
CA VAL A 149 -17.22 8.58 4.72
C VAL A 149 -17.08 10.08 4.53
N ARG A 150 -16.56 10.78 5.53
CA ARG A 150 -16.31 12.22 5.49
C ARG A 150 -14.84 12.51 5.69
N VAL A 151 -14.30 13.37 4.87
CA VAL A 151 -12.95 13.91 4.96
C VAL A 151 -13.04 15.41 5.20
N THR A 152 -12.27 15.88 6.17
CA THR A 152 -12.04 17.31 6.47
C THR A 152 -10.53 17.57 6.46
N ASP A 153 -10.13 18.80 6.67
CA ASP A 153 -8.70 19.17 6.71
C ASP A 153 -7.92 18.50 7.86
N THR A 154 -8.59 18.03 8.89
CA THR A 154 -7.94 17.51 10.12
C THR A 154 -8.30 16.08 10.47
N LYS A 155 -9.34 15.53 9.86
CA LYS A 155 -9.78 14.17 10.18
C LYS A 155 -10.61 13.53 9.10
N ARG A 156 -10.70 12.22 9.19
CA ARG A 156 -11.63 11.37 8.42
C ARG A 156 -12.57 10.68 9.39
N THR A 157 -13.82 10.50 8.99
CA THR A 157 -14.78 9.69 9.76
C THR A 157 -15.42 8.67 8.85
N ILE A 158 -15.63 7.47 9.38
CA ILE A 158 -16.36 6.41 8.71
C ILE A 158 -17.46 5.95 9.66
N SER A 159 -18.70 6.02 9.23
CA SER A 159 -19.82 5.36 9.88
C SER A 159 -20.42 4.30 8.96
N PHE A 160 -20.74 3.17 9.53
CA PHE A 160 -21.35 2.05 8.84
C PHE A 160 -22.46 1.44 9.68
N SER A 161 -23.58 1.10 9.03
CA SER A 161 -24.67 0.32 9.61
C SER A 161 -25.19 -0.67 8.58
N GLY A 162 -25.15 -1.95 8.93
CA GLY A 162 -25.57 -3.02 8.03
C GLY A 162 -25.61 -4.37 8.71
N TYR A 163 -25.34 -5.42 7.96
CA TYR A 163 -25.36 -6.78 8.44
C TYR A 163 -24.17 -7.60 7.91
N ALA A 164 -23.59 -8.44 8.77
CA ALA A 164 -22.68 -9.52 8.40
C ALA A 164 -23.46 -10.84 8.49
N GLY A 165 -23.94 -11.35 7.36
CA GLY A 165 -24.95 -12.44 7.37
C GLY A 165 -26.25 -11.97 8.00
N LEU A 166 -26.59 -12.50 9.20
CA LEU A 166 -27.77 -12.08 9.97
C LEU A 166 -27.43 -11.19 11.17
N GLU A 167 -26.16 -11.01 11.48
CA GLU A 167 -25.69 -10.24 12.64
C GLU A 167 -25.70 -8.73 12.30
N PRO A 168 -26.34 -7.87 13.12
CA PRO A 168 -26.19 -6.42 12.98
C PRO A 168 -24.73 -6.01 13.06
N PHE A 169 -24.27 -5.22 12.10
CA PHE A 169 -22.90 -4.76 12.00
C PHE A 169 -22.86 -3.23 11.94
N LYS A 170 -22.17 -2.60 12.88
CA LYS A 170 -22.03 -1.14 12.94
C LYS A 170 -20.58 -0.77 13.21
N ALA A 171 -20.16 0.37 12.65
CA ALA A 171 -18.87 1.00 12.91
C ALA A 171 -19.06 2.51 13.01
N GLU A 172 -18.41 3.13 14.01
CA GLU A 172 -18.27 4.57 14.17
C GLU A 172 -16.81 4.87 14.48
N LEU A 173 -16.10 5.40 13.50
CA LEU A 173 -14.64 5.53 13.52
C LEU A 173 -14.23 6.95 13.12
N SER A 174 -13.23 7.49 13.82
CA SER A 174 -12.61 8.77 13.53
C SER A 174 -11.10 8.61 13.46
N MET A 175 -10.49 9.05 12.38
CA MET A 175 -9.06 9.05 12.11
C MET A 175 -8.55 10.48 12.13
N GLU A 176 -7.62 10.79 13.03
CA GLU A 176 -7.00 12.10 13.14
C GLU A 176 -5.83 12.24 12.16
N MET A 177 -5.66 13.42 11.57
CA MET A 177 -4.53 13.76 10.71
C MET A 177 -3.66 14.82 11.39
N PHE A 178 -2.34 14.71 11.22
CA PHE A 178 -1.41 15.75 11.68
C PHE A 178 -1.65 17.07 10.93
N PRO A 179 -1.35 18.22 11.54
CA PRO A 179 -1.24 19.46 10.79
C PRO A 179 -0.20 19.32 9.68
N ASN A 180 -0.56 19.65 8.43
CA ASN A 180 0.27 19.44 7.25
C ASN A 180 0.74 17.97 7.10
N HIS A 181 -0.18 17.04 7.28
CA HIS A 181 0.06 15.62 7.14
C HIS A 181 0.54 15.30 5.72
N GLU A 182 1.75 14.78 5.61
CA GLU A 182 2.32 14.34 4.34
C GLU A 182 1.84 12.93 4.02
N SER A 183 1.55 12.70 2.75
CA SER A 183 1.19 11.39 2.20
C SER A 183 2.17 11.02 1.10
N LEU A 184 2.33 9.75 0.81
CA LEU A 184 3.00 9.36 -0.42
C LEU A 184 1.99 9.47 -1.58
N VAL A 185 2.37 10.20 -2.61
CA VAL A 185 1.66 10.28 -3.90
C VAL A 185 2.61 9.83 -4.98
N MET A 186 2.18 8.92 -5.85
CA MET A 186 3.02 8.48 -6.97
C MET A 186 2.21 8.23 -8.24
N ALA A 187 2.86 8.42 -9.38
CA ALA A 187 2.35 8.08 -10.68
C ALA A 187 3.42 7.34 -11.48
N VAL A 188 3.11 6.13 -11.93
CA VAL A 188 4.02 5.27 -12.70
C VAL A 188 3.31 4.66 -13.91
N PRO A 189 4.01 4.51 -15.05
CA PRO A 189 3.50 3.79 -16.21
C PRO A 189 3.65 2.27 -16.02
N PHE A 190 3.16 1.51 -16.97
CA PHE A 190 3.47 0.08 -17.09
C PHE A 190 4.49 -0.16 -18.21
N THR A 191 5.19 -1.29 -18.16
CA THR A 191 6.23 -1.65 -19.13
C THR A 191 5.66 -2.35 -20.39
N ASP A 192 4.35 -2.51 -20.45
CA ASP A 192 3.68 -3.05 -21.64
C ASP A 192 3.66 -2.01 -22.78
N ALA A 193 3.17 -2.42 -23.96
CA ALA A 193 3.17 -1.57 -25.13
C ALA A 193 2.08 -0.48 -25.13
N ASP A 194 1.24 -0.41 -24.10
CA ASP A 194 0.14 0.55 -24.02
C ASP A 194 0.52 1.73 -23.13
N GLU A 195 0.89 2.86 -23.76
CA GLU A 195 1.27 4.10 -23.09
C GLU A 195 0.13 4.73 -22.26
N GLN A 196 -1.12 4.28 -22.43
CA GLN A 196 -2.29 4.72 -21.66
C GLN A 196 -2.48 3.93 -20.36
N HIS A 197 -1.65 2.90 -20.11
CA HIS A 197 -1.62 2.21 -18.85
C HIS A 197 -0.80 2.99 -17.82
N PHE A 198 -1.43 3.26 -16.68
CA PHE A 198 -0.81 3.99 -15.58
C PHE A 198 -1.41 3.56 -14.24
N TYR A 199 -0.63 3.77 -13.19
CA TYR A 199 -1.05 3.70 -11.79
C TYR A 199 -0.79 5.04 -11.11
N PHE A 200 -1.85 5.67 -10.62
CA PHE A 200 -1.81 6.88 -9.82
C PHE A 200 -2.35 6.56 -8.43
N ASN A 201 -1.53 6.76 -7.42
CA ASN A 201 -1.82 6.31 -6.06
C ASN A 201 -1.48 7.38 -5.03
N GLN A 202 -2.25 7.39 -3.94
CA GLN A 202 -1.98 8.18 -2.76
C GLN A 202 -2.15 7.32 -1.51
N LYS A 203 -1.09 7.22 -0.69
CA LYS A 203 -1.07 6.50 0.59
C LYS A 203 -1.06 7.50 1.73
N VAL A 204 -2.11 7.50 2.55
CA VAL A 204 -2.19 8.33 3.77
C VAL A 204 -2.03 7.42 4.97
N ASN A 205 -0.91 7.56 5.67
CA ASN A 205 -0.47 6.65 6.72
C ASN A 205 -0.56 7.25 8.12
N CYS A 206 -0.38 6.41 9.13
CA CYS A 206 -0.17 6.84 10.53
C CYS A 206 -1.31 7.68 11.10
N MET A 207 -2.55 7.44 10.68
CA MET A 207 -3.72 8.13 11.22
C MET A 207 -4.20 7.42 12.50
N PRO A 208 -4.06 8.01 13.71
CA PRO A 208 -4.60 7.42 14.93
C PRO A 208 -6.12 7.31 14.87
N VAL A 209 -6.67 6.22 15.38
CA VAL A 209 -8.09 5.91 15.27
C VAL A 209 -8.75 5.85 16.64
N THR A 210 -9.90 6.49 16.75
CA THR A 210 -10.82 6.36 17.87
C THR A 210 -12.16 5.86 17.36
N GLY A 211 -12.77 4.90 18.06
CA GLY A 211 -14.13 4.49 17.74
C GLY A 211 -14.49 3.09 18.19
N ILE A 212 -15.68 2.67 17.77
CA ILE A 212 -16.28 1.39 18.19
C ILE A 212 -16.85 0.68 16.97
N VAL A 213 -16.62 -0.63 16.94
CA VAL A 213 -17.23 -1.55 15.97
C VAL A 213 -18.01 -2.61 16.72
N THR A 214 -19.24 -2.88 16.30
CA THR A 214 -20.07 -3.94 16.90
C THR A 214 -20.60 -4.88 15.82
N VAL A 215 -20.52 -6.20 16.08
CA VAL A 215 -21.13 -7.23 15.24
C VAL A 215 -21.80 -8.27 16.13
N GLY A 216 -23.13 -8.35 16.10
CA GLY A 216 -23.86 -9.15 17.07
C GLY A 216 -23.50 -8.76 18.50
N ASP A 217 -23.02 -9.71 19.30
CA ASP A 217 -22.58 -9.50 20.68
C ASP A 217 -21.11 -9.05 20.80
N LEU A 218 -20.35 -9.03 19.70
CA LEU A 218 -18.95 -8.58 19.69
C LEU A 218 -18.89 -7.05 19.69
N THR A 219 -18.10 -6.48 20.59
CA THR A 219 -17.73 -5.07 20.60
C THR A 219 -16.20 -4.98 20.53
N VAL A 220 -15.70 -4.21 19.57
CA VAL A 220 -14.28 -3.89 19.38
C VAL A 220 -14.10 -2.40 19.55
N GLU A 221 -13.24 -2.00 20.44
CA GLU A 221 -12.83 -0.63 20.68
C GLU A 221 -11.50 -0.36 19.97
N PHE A 222 -11.40 0.76 19.26
CA PHE A 222 -10.19 1.27 18.65
C PHE A 222 -9.75 2.50 19.44
N ASP A 223 -8.54 2.44 20.02
CA ASP A 223 -7.95 3.50 20.84
C ASP A 223 -6.74 4.11 20.13
N PRO A 224 -6.57 5.44 20.09
CA PRO A 224 -5.49 6.08 19.34
C PRO A 224 -4.08 5.81 19.92
N SER A 225 -3.98 5.10 21.05
CA SER A 225 -2.70 4.66 21.61
C SER A 225 -2.11 3.46 20.85
N ASP A 226 -2.97 2.60 20.25
CA ASP A 226 -2.57 1.36 19.57
C ASP A 226 -3.23 1.14 18.21
N SER A 227 -4.21 1.98 17.86
CA SER A 227 -5.03 1.77 16.67
C SER A 227 -4.72 2.81 15.60
N PHE A 228 -4.42 2.34 14.38
CA PHE A 228 -4.03 3.19 13.26
C PHE A 228 -4.75 2.80 11.97
N CYS A 229 -4.93 3.81 11.12
CA CYS A 229 -5.49 3.67 9.79
C CYS A 229 -4.46 3.99 8.72
N VAL A 230 -4.48 3.22 7.64
CA VAL A 230 -3.94 3.57 6.33
C VAL A 230 -5.09 3.73 5.34
N LEU A 231 -4.97 4.73 4.45
CA LEU A 231 -5.76 4.83 3.24
C LEU A 231 -4.87 4.52 2.05
N ASP A 232 -5.25 3.51 1.29
CA ASP A 232 -4.77 3.24 -0.05
C ASP A 232 -5.80 3.75 -1.06
N TRP A 233 -5.49 4.89 -1.69
CA TRP A 233 -6.30 5.55 -2.70
C TRP A 233 -5.65 5.34 -4.06
N GLY A 234 -6.33 4.67 -4.99
CA GLY A 234 -5.76 4.34 -6.30
C GLY A 234 -6.68 4.67 -7.46
N ARG A 235 -6.09 5.13 -8.56
CA ARG A 235 -6.74 5.45 -9.85
C ARG A 235 -5.86 4.95 -10.99
N GLY A 236 -6.45 4.40 -12.02
CA GLY A 236 -5.65 4.03 -13.17
C GLY A 236 -6.27 3.07 -14.16
N VAL A 237 -5.41 2.65 -15.06
CA VAL A 237 -5.63 1.59 -16.05
C VAL A 237 -4.35 0.79 -16.11
N TRP A 238 -4.44 -0.52 -16.06
CA TRP A 238 -3.27 -1.40 -16.08
C TRP A 238 -3.53 -2.69 -16.84
N PRO A 239 -2.47 -3.46 -17.18
CA PRO A 239 -2.60 -4.75 -17.85
C PRO A 239 -3.59 -5.68 -17.18
N TYR A 240 -4.06 -6.68 -17.90
CA TYR A 240 -5.09 -7.61 -17.42
C TYR A 240 -4.64 -8.46 -16.24
N HIS A 241 -3.36 -8.81 -16.17
CA HIS A 241 -2.78 -9.66 -15.14
C HIS A 241 -1.59 -8.95 -14.53
N GLU A 242 -1.66 -8.69 -13.24
CA GLU A 242 -0.62 -8.02 -12.47
C GLU A 242 -0.42 -8.71 -11.12
N ASN A 243 0.82 -8.68 -10.64
CA ASN A 243 1.20 -9.15 -9.33
C ASN A 243 1.97 -8.05 -8.61
N TRP A 244 1.72 -7.88 -7.32
CA TRP A 244 2.44 -6.91 -6.50
C TRP A 244 2.70 -7.43 -5.10
N TRP A 245 3.65 -6.77 -4.46
CA TRP A 245 3.90 -6.84 -3.03
C TRP A 245 3.59 -5.47 -2.44
N TRP A 246 2.93 -5.47 -1.29
CA TRP A 246 2.60 -4.26 -0.57
C TRP A 246 2.64 -4.52 0.92
N GLY A 247 3.30 -3.64 1.69
CA GLY A 247 3.36 -3.71 3.14
C GLY A 247 3.17 -2.36 3.78
N ASN A 248 2.45 -2.36 4.89
CA ASN A 248 2.17 -1.16 5.67
C ASN A 248 2.16 -1.47 7.16
N GLY A 249 2.64 -0.52 7.95
CA GLY A 249 2.56 -0.56 9.39
C GLY A 249 2.59 0.83 10.01
N SER A 250 1.96 0.95 11.17
CA SER A 250 1.98 2.17 11.99
C SER A 250 2.02 1.81 13.47
N SER A 251 2.70 2.63 14.25
CA SER A 251 2.84 2.42 15.70
C SER A 251 3.06 3.73 16.41
N ARG A 252 2.70 3.75 17.70
CA ARG A 252 3.10 4.79 18.64
C ARG A 252 4.29 4.28 19.45
N LEU A 253 5.36 5.08 19.48
CA LEU A 253 6.56 4.80 20.24
C LEU A 253 6.37 5.15 21.72
N GLU A 254 7.30 4.68 22.57
CA GLU A 254 7.25 4.95 24.03
C GLU A 254 7.31 6.45 24.38
N ASP A 255 7.96 7.26 23.54
CA ASP A 255 8.02 8.73 23.71
C ASP A 255 6.75 9.46 23.21
N GLY A 256 5.76 8.71 22.71
CA GLY A 256 4.52 9.23 22.16
C GLY A 256 4.57 9.59 20.68
N SER A 257 5.73 9.56 20.03
CA SER A 257 5.88 9.77 18.60
C SER A 257 5.13 8.69 17.81
N ILE A 258 4.60 9.06 16.65
CA ILE A 258 3.92 8.13 15.75
C ILE A 258 4.83 7.91 14.55
N CYS A 259 5.09 6.65 14.24
CA CYS A 259 5.87 6.24 13.09
C CYS A 259 5.15 5.15 12.30
N GLY A 260 5.56 4.99 11.05
CA GLY A 260 5.06 3.92 10.18
C GLY A 260 5.84 3.82 8.89
N PHE A 261 5.44 2.88 8.08
CA PHE A 261 6.06 2.65 6.78
C PHE A 261 5.05 2.25 5.72
N GLU A 262 5.44 2.48 4.50
CA GLU A 262 4.82 2.03 3.27
C GLU A 262 5.91 1.41 2.42
N ILE A 263 5.74 0.18 1.98
CA ILE A 263 6.67 -0.50 1.08
C ILE A 263 5.89 -1.21 -0.02
N GLY A 264 6.40 -1.17 -1.25
CA GLY A 264 5.73 -1.84 -2.36
C GLY A 264 6.64 -2.00 -3.56
N TRP A 265 6.43 -3.09 -4.30
CA TRP A 265 7.13 -3.39 -5.54
C TRP A 265 6.33 -4.35 -6.43
N GLY A 266 6.67 -4.37 -7.72
CA GLY A 266 6.09 -5.27 -8.70
C GLY A 266 4.88 -4.74 -9.46
N PHE A 267 4.34 -3.55 -9.12
CA PHE A 267 3.18 -2.97 -9.79
C PHE A 267 3.56 -1.75 -10.63
N GLY A 268 3.67 -1.93 -11.93
CA GLY A 268 4.10 -0.90 -12.87
C GLY A 268 5.62 -0.75 -12.99
N ASP A 269 6.05 0.24 -13.77
CA ASP A 269 7.46 0.63 -13.89
C ASP A 269 7.83 1.60 -12.76
N MET A 270 8.46 1.08 -11.74
CA MET A 270 8.83 1.81 -10.54
C MET A 270 10.20 2.50 -10.64
N SER A 271 10.76 2.66 -11.83
CA SER A 271 12.06 3.32 -12.02
C SER A 271 12.06 4.79 -11.60
N ALA A 272 10.93 5.51 -11.79
CA ALA A 272 10.78 6.90 -11.42
C ALA A 272 10.21 7.13 -10.01
N ALA A 273 9.48 6.16 -9.46
CA ALA A 273 8.90 6.23 -8.12
C ALA A 273 8.62 4.84 -7.56
N THR A 274 8.76 4.66 -6.25
CA THR A 274 8.36 3.47 -5.50
C THR A 274 7.40 3.86 -4.38
N GLU A 275 6.71 2.88 -3.78
CA GLU A 275 5.89 3.13 -2.57
C GLU A 275 6.74 3.26 -1.30
N ASN A 276 8.05 2.97 -1.36
CA ASN A 276 8.91 2.84 -0.20
C ASN A 276 9.12 4.18 0.51
N THR A 277 8.51 4.32 1.67
CA THR A 277 8.47 5.57 2.45
C THR A 277 8.34 5.24 3.93
N VAL A 278 9.10 5.94 4.76
CA VAL A 278 8.94 5.93 6.22
C VAL A 278 8.21 7.20 6.63
N PHE A 279 7.29 7.08 7.59
CA PHE A 279 6.55 8.20 8.15
C PHE A 279 6.92 8.41 9.61
N TYR A 280 7.10 9.67 10.01
CA TYR A 280 7.39 10.04 11.38
C TYR A 280 6.71 11.36 11.75
N ASN A 281 5.79 11.33 12.72
CA ASN A 281 5.01 12.48 13.19
C ASN A 281 4.40 13.32 12.05
N GLY A 282 3.79 12.64 11.05
CA GLY A 282 3.12 13.27 9.91
C GLY A 282 4.06 13.74 8.79
N LYS A 283 5.36 13.42 8.87
CA LYS A 283 6.34 13.68 7.82
C LYS A 283 6.73 12.39 7.11
N ALA A 284 6.92 12.50 5.80
CA ALA A 284 7.29 11.40 4.92
C ALA A 284 8.78 11.47 4.56
N HIS A 285 9.46 10.34 4.62
CA HIS A 285 10.88 10.18 4.33
C HIS A 285 11.04 9.09 3.27
N LYS A 286 11.44 9.46 2.07
CA LYS A 286 11.62 8.52 0.96
C LYS A 286 12.82 7.62 1.22
N ILE A 287 12.65 6.32 1.03
CA ILE A 287 13.72 5.32 1.17
C ILE A 287 13.97 4.60 -0.16
N GLY A 288 15.06 3.85 -0.19
CA GLY A 288 15.49 3.08 -1.36
C GLY A 288 14.60 1.89 -1.69
N ASN A 289 15.06 1.07 -2.64
CA ASN A 289 14.31 -0.12 -3.04
C ASN A 289 14.35 -1.18 -1.97
N ILE A 290 13.21 -1.80 -1.72
CA ILE A 290 13.07 -2.89 -0.75
C ILE A 290 13.35 -4.23 -1.42
N THR A 291 14.07 -5.07 -0.69
CA THR A 291 14.28 -6.49 -1.00
C THR A 291 13.68 -7.33 0.11
N LEU A 292 12.76 -8.23 -0.24
CA LEU A 292 12.33 -9.33 0.62
C LEU A 292 13.30 -10.49 0.43
N VAL A 293 14.09 -10.78 1.45
CA VAL A 293 15.02 -11.92 1.44
C VAL A 293 14.20 -13.21 1.38
N ASP A 294 14.63 -14.18 0.55
CA ASP A 294 13.88 -15.43 0.35
C ASP A 294 12.44 -15.27 -0.20
N GLN A 295 12.18 -14.23 -1.01
CA GLN A 295 10.87 -14.00 -1.64
C GLN A 295 10.35 -15.24 -2.38
N ASP A 296 11.24 -15.98 -3.06
CA ASP A 296 10.88 -17.21 -3.79
C ASP A 296 10.30 -18.29 -2.86
N LYS A 297 10.74 -18.36 -1.60
CA LYS A 297 10.18 -19.30 -0.61
C LYS A 297 8.73 -18.92 -0.27
N LYS A 298 8.43 -17.61 -0.21
CA LYS A 298 7.06 -17.13 0.05
C LYS A 298 6.16 -17.51 -1.13
N LEU A 299 6.58 -17.25 -2.35
CA LEU A 299 5.86 -17.66 -3.57
C LEU A 299 5.71 -19.18 -3.68
N ALA A 300 6.60 -19.97 -3.09
CA ALA A 300 6.47 -21.43 -2.98
C ALA A 300 5.53 -21.88 -1.84
N GLY A 301 4.88 -20.95 -1.12
CA GLY A 301 3.87 -21.24 -0.09
C GLY A 301 4.38 -21.17 1.35
N ASP A 302 5.62 -20.75 1.60
CA ASP A 302 6.18 -20.60 2.95
C ASP A 302 5.82 -19.22 3.56
N TRP A 303 4.53 -18.93 3.68
CA TRP A 303 4.03 -17.64 4.15
C TRP A 303 4.29 -17.39 5.64
N MET A 304 4.37 -18.43 6.45
CA MET A 304 4.39 -18.31 7.91
C MET A 304 5.78 -18.41 8.55
N SER A 305 6.85 -18.61 7.78
CA SER A 305 8.22 -18.42 8.29
C SER A 305 8.58 -16.93 8.35
N PRO A 306 9.56 -16.51 9.17
CA PRO A 306 9.96 -15.11 9.26
C PRO A 306 10.30 -14.49 7.89
N TRP A 307 9.96 -13.21 7.71
CA TRP A 307 10.26 -12.41 6.54
C TRP A 307 11.34 -11.39 6.90
N VAL A 308 12.36 -11.26 6.09
CA VAL A 308 13.45 -10.30 6.30
C VAL A 308 13.42 -9.31 5.15
N PHE A 309 13.35 -8.03 5.49
CA PHE A 309 13.34 -6.91 4.55
C PHE A 309 14.58 -6.05 4.74
N THR A 310 15.19 -5.66 3.64
CA THR A 310 16.29 -4.70 3.61
C THR A 310 16.02 -3.65 2.53
N SER A 311 16.54 -2.43 2.72
CA SER A 311 16.59 -1.44 1.65
C SER A 311 18.01 -1.29 1.10
N ASP A 312 18.12 -0.94 -0.19
CA ASP A 312 19.42 -0.77 -0.86
C ASP A 312 20.22 0.44 -0.33
N ASP A 313 19.56 1.39 0.33
CA ASP A 313 20.15 2.53 1.02
C ASP A 313 20.43 2.27 2.52
N GLY A 314 20.07 1.07 3.04
CA GLY A 314 20.26 0.68 4.44
C GLY A 314 19.37 1.43 5.43
N ARG A 315 18.31 2.12 4.96
CA ARG A 315 17.42 2.92 5.80
C ARG A 315 16.19 2.16 6.32
N PHE A 316 15.97 0.93 5.85
CA PHE A 316 14.88 0.07 6.30
C PHE A 316 15.40 -1.37 6.45
N GLU A 317 15.59 -1.78 7.70
CA GLU A 317 16.12 -3.10 8.07
C GLU A 317 15.14 -3.75 9.05
N MET A 318 14.27 -4.64 8.56
CA MET A 318 13.15 -5.17 9.33
C MET A 318 13.04 -6.69 9.22
N THR A 319 12.57 -7.28 10.31
CA THR A 319 12.13 -8.68 10.33
C THR A 319 10.68 -8.75 10.79
N MET A 320 9.83 -9.40 10.03
CA MET A 320 8.47 -9.74 10.40
C MET A 320 8.40 -11.19 10.85
N THR A 321 7.83 -11.43 12.03
CA THR A 321 7.43 -12.76 12.50
C THR A 321 5.94 -12.93 12.27
N PRO A 322 5.51 -13.70 11.26
CA PRO A 322 4.10 -13.90 10.91
C PRO A 322 3.31 -14.56 12.03
N PHE A 323 2.03 -14.20 12.15
CA PHE A 323 1.09 -14.88 13.03
C PHE A 323 -0.29 -15.12 12.41
N TYR A 324 -0.64 -14.42 11.33
CA TYR A 324 -1.93 -14.58 10.66
C TYR A 324 -1.80 -14.29 9.15
N ASP A 325 -2.31 -15.18 8.33
CA ASP A 325 -2.42 -15.01 6.88
C ASP A 325 -3.90 -14.81 6.52
N ASN A 326 -4.27 -13.58 6.16
CA ASN A 326 -5.59 -13.20 5.69
C ASN A 326 -5.71 -13.49 4.20
N ILE A 327 -6.00 -14.74 3.86
CA ILE A 327 -6.09 -15.18 2.47
C ILE A 327 -7.41 -14.73 1.86
N THR A 328 -7.34 -14.02 0.73
CA THR A 328 -8.47 -13.74 -0.14
C THR A 328 -8.32 -14.52 -1.44
N GLN A 329 -9.33 -15.30 -1.79
CA GLN A 329 -9.38 -16.00 -3.06
C GLN A 329 -10.74 -15.73 -3.71
N MET A 330 -10.74 -15.03 -4.82
CA MET A 330 -11.91 -14.76 -5.62
C MET A 330 -11.63 -15.07 -7.08
N ARG A 331 -12.50 -15.82 -7.72
CA ARG A 331 -12.46 -16.01 -9.16
C ARG A 331 -13.88 -16.10 -9.72
N VAL A 332 -14.24 -15.13 -10.52
CA VAL A 332 -15.56 -15.06 -11.18
C VAL A 332 -15.34 -14.78 -12.66
N LEU A 333 -15.58 -15.80 -13.50
CA LEU A 333 -15.35 -15.73 -14.94
C LEU A 333 -13.89 -15.34 -15.27
N PHE A 334 -13.69 -14.12 -15.76
CA PHE A 334 -12.40 -13.56 -16.16
C PHE A 334 -11.83 -12.56 -15.12
N ILE A 335 -12.48 -12.41 -13.97
CA ILE A 335 -12.00 -11.58 -12.85
C ILE A 335 -11.46 -12.52 -11.78
N GLY A 336 -10.27 -12.25 -11.30
CA GLY A 336 -9.62 -13.06 -10.26
C GLY A 336 -8.73 -12.22 -9.37
N ASN A 337 -8.68 -12.60 -8.08
CA ASN A 337 -7.72 -12.10 -7.13
C ASN A 337 -7.35 -13.22 -6.17
N ILE A 338 -6.05 -13.44 -5.99
CA ILE A 338 -5.50 -14.27 -4.93
C ILE A 338 -4.55 -13.38 -4.15
N CYS A 339 -4.86 -13.14 -2.89
CA CYS A 339 -4.05 -12.28 -2.02
C CYS A 339 -3.74 -13.01 -0.73
N HIS A 340 -2.45 -13.08 -0.39
CA HIS A 340 -1.94 -13.45 0.91
C HIS A 340 -1.54 -12.17 1.64
N GLN A 341 -2.41 -11.65 2.51
CA GLN A 341 -2.10 -10.50 3.36
C GLN A 341 -1.65 -11.02 4.72
N VAL A 342 -0.33 -11.13 4.87
CA VAL A 342 0.29 -11.77 6.04
C VAL A 342 0.58 -10.74 7.12
N PHE A 343 -0.09 -10.87 8.25
CA PHE A 343 0.13 -10.05 9.44
C PHE A 343 1.20 -10.67 10.33
N GLY A 344 2.06 -9.82 10.89
CA GLY A 344 3.14 -10.24 11.75
C GLY A 344 3.56 -9.17 12.74
N LYS A 345 4.47 -9.52 13.64
CA LYS A 345 5.20 -8.61 14.50
C LYS A 345 6.49 -8.19 13.81
N TRP A 346 6.64 -6.89 13.59
CA TRP A 346 7.79 -6.30 12.92
C TRP A 346 8.76 -5.74 13.95
N ASN A 347 10.05 -6.04 13.75
CA ASN A 347 11.16 -5.61 14.59
C ASN A 347 12.33 -5.19 13.70
N GLY A 348 13.02 -4.12 14.08
CA GLY A 348 14.16 -3.63 13.32
C GLY A 348 14.32 -2.11 13.42
N THR A 349 14.81 -1.49 12.36
CA THR A 349 15.09 -0.05 12.34
C THR A 349 14.62 0.62 11.07
N MET A 350 14.21 1.88 11.20
CA MET A 350 13.97 2.83 10.11
C MET A 350 14.85 4.06 10.32
N THR A 351 15.45 4.59 9.26
CA THR A 351 16.31 5.78 9.33
C THR A 351 15.67 6.94 8.58
N LEU A 352 15.49 8.08 9.26
CA LEU A 352 14.92 9.30 8.70
C LEU A 352 15.93 10.06 7.83
N ASP A 353 15.51 11.12 7.12
CA ASP A 353 16.37 11.90 6.23
C ASP A 353 17.52 12.62 6.94
N ASP A 354 17.34 12.94 8.23
CA ASP A 354 18.36 13.58 9.07
C ASP A 354 19.34 12.59 9.71
N GLY A 355 19.18 11.28 9.43
CA GLY A 355 19.99 10.22 10.00
C GLY A 355 19.48 9.69 11.34
N THR A 356 18.36 10.19 11.87
CA THR A 356 17.73 9.66 13.09
C THR A 356 17.29 8.22 12.85
N VAL A 357 17.75 7.31 13.69
CA VAL A 357 17.37 5.89 13.68
C VAL A 357 16.20 5.68 14.61
N VAL A 358 15.10 5.18 14.07
CA VAL A 358 13.88 4.82 14.80
C VAL A 358 13.88 3.31 14.99
N GLU A 359 13.95 2.86 16.25
CA GLU A 359 13.86 1.44 16.60
C GLU A 359 12.40 1.01 16.63
N ILE A 360 12.07 -0.08 15.95
CA ILE A 360 10.75 -0.69 15.89
C ILE A 360 10.76 -1.99 16.67
N LYS A 361 9.77 -2.12 17.57
CA LYS A 361 9.62 -3.29 18.41
C LYS A 361 8.18 -3.76 18.44
N ASP A 362 7.98 -5.02 18.05
CA ASP A 362 6.66 -5.71 18.05
C ASP A 362 5.53 -4.93 17.37
N MET A 363 5.84 -4.06 16.37
CA MET A 363 4.82 -3.37 15.57
C MET A 363 3.96 -4.41 14.85
N VAL A 364 2.65 -4.37 15.05
CA VAL A 364 1.73 -5.21 14.27
C VAL A 364 1.47 -4.55 12.92
N ALA A 365 1.90 -5.22 11.87
CA ALA A 365 1.82 -4.72 10.51
C ALA A 365 1.70 -5.90 9.54
N PHE A 366 1.47 -5.62 8.26
CA PHE A 366 1.35 -6.67 7.24
C PHE A 366 2.31 -6.45 6.08
N CYS A 367 2.53 -7.53 5.33
CA CYS A 367 2.96 -7.48 3.94
C CYS A 367 2.14 -8.49 3.15
N GLU A 368 1.69 -8.09 1.97
CA GLU A 368 0.89 -8.95 1.10
C GLU A 368 1.59 -9.22 -0.23
N ASN A 369 1.24 -10.36 -0.82
CA ASN A 369 1.40 -10.62 -2.24
C ASN A 369 0.02 -10.80 -2.85
N SER A 370 -0.27 -10.05 -3.89
CA SER A 370 -1.53 -10.12 -4.60
C SER A 370 -1.31 -10.45 -6.07
N ASP A 371 -1.99 -11.48 -6.54
CA ASP A 371 -2.10 -11.87 -7.95
C ASP A 371 -3.49 -11.53 -8.45
N ASN A 372 -3.57 -10.64 -9.43
CA ASN A 372 -4.80 -9.99 -9.84
C ASN A 372 -5.03 -10.08 -11.34
N MET A 373 -6.25 -10.46 -11.73
CA MET A 373 -6.69 -10.57 -13.14
C MET A 373 -8.02 -9.83 -13.33
N TRP A 374 -8.03 -8.69 -13.97
CA TRP A 374 -9.21 -8.07 -14.58
C TRP A 374 -8.90 -6.90 -15.51
#